data_bdf1bf3844b2015966486feb0076d132
#
_entry.id   bdf1bf3844b2015966486feb0076d132
#
_cell.length_a   1.000
_cell.length_b   1.000
_cell.length_c   1.000
_cell.angle_alpha   90.00
_cell.angle_beta   90.00
_cell.angle_gamma   90.00
#
_symmetry.space_group_name_H-M   'P 1'
#
loop_
_entity.id
_entity.type
_entity.pdbx_description
1 polymer ?
#
loop_
_entity_poly.entity_id
_entity_poly.type
_entity_poly.pdbx_seq_one_letter_code
_entity_poly.pdbx_strand_id
1 'polypeptide(L)'
;MRLLITGADRPLGAALARGLGRGFSVRLTGVSGPEGAEYKQADLRDPAAVAPLVAGVDAVVHAAPFDPEPLTGAAAEQETLDVASRGTYVLFQEAMRAGVERAVLISRMTLMAAYPEDYVVDESWQPQPAPEAGSLGPYVSELVGREFARDGGLGVVCLRFGELGSQEGTTEADAVHAARQALLIGPKERGYRWWLFHVTSGGRFGLAAASREPLNFKRQEVA
;
A
#
# COMPACT_ATOMS: atom_id res chain seq x y z
N MET A 1 3.06 -18.40 -4.19
CA MET A 1 3.56 -17.02 -4.32
C MET A 1 4.15 -16.59 -2.99
N ARG A 2 5.36 -16.04 -3.02
CA ARG A 2 6.05 -15.46 -1.87
C ARG A 2 5.90 -13.95 -1.91
N LEU A 3 5.43 -13.36 -0.81
CA LEU A 3 5.19 -11.93 -0.69
C LEU A 3 6.22 -11.29 0.23
N LEU A 4 6.65 -10.07 -0.07
CA LEU A 4 7.24 -9.16 0.89
C LEU A 4 6.15 -8.21 1.38
N ILE A 5 5.95 -8.10 2.69
CA ILE A 5 5.03 -7.12 3.30
C ILE A 5 5.87 -6.15 4.12
N THR A 6 5.80 -4.86 3.78
CA THR A 6 6.49 -3.79 4.52
C THR A 6 5.58 -3.13 5.53
N GLY A 7 6.15 -2.49 6.55
CA GLY A 7 5.39 -1.89 7.65
C GLY A 7 4.69 -2.95 8.51
N ALA A 8 5.25 -4.18 8.58
CA ALA A 8 4.65 -5.29 9.30
C ALA A 8 4.66 -5.10 10.84
N ASP A 9 5.40 -4.13 11.34
CA ASP A 9 5.42 -3.64 12.71
C ASP A 9 4.29 -2.63 13.02
N ARG A 10 3.46 -2.30 12.03
CA ARG A 10 2.34 -1.36 12.15
C ARG A 10 0.98 -2.09 12.04
N PRO A 11 -0.12 -1.48 12.53
CA PRO A 11 -1.42 -2.12 12.57
C PRO A 11 -1.87 -2.73 11.24
N LEU A 12 -1.81 -1.95 10.15
CA LEU A 12 -2.22 -2.44 8.83
C LEU A 12 -1.30 -3.54 8.32
N GLY A 13 0.02 -3.35 8.37
CA GLY A 13 0.97 -4.35 7.92
C GLY A 13 0.84 -5.67 8.68
N ALA A 14 0.62 -5.61 9.99
CA ALA A 14 0.36 -6.78 10.82
C ALA A 14 -0.96 -7.48 10.44
N ALA A 15 -2.03 -6.74 10.17
CA ALA A 15 -3.31 -7.30 9.70
C ALA A 15 -3.14 -7.99 8.34
N LEU A 16 -2.46 -7.35 7.40
CA LEU A 16 -2.15 -7.93 6.09
C LEU A 16 -1.28 -9.18 6.21
N ALA A 17 -0.26 -9.17 7.07
CA ALA A 17 0.60 -10.34 7.33
C ALA A 17 -0.22 -11.54 7.84
N ARG A 18 -1.07 -11.32 8.84
CA ARG A 18 -1.97 -12.37 9.36
C ARG A 18 -2.94 -12.90 8.30
N GLY A 19 -3.56 -12.00 7.55
CA GLY A 19 -4.62 -12.37 6.59
C GLY A 19 -4.07 -13.01 5.31
N LEU A 20 -3.01 -12.45 4.73
CA LEU A 20 -2.38 -12.97 3.51
C LEU A 20 -1.56 -14.23 3.79
N GLY A 21 -0.91 -14.35 4.96
CA GLY A 21 -0.15 -15.52 5.37
C GLY A 21 -0.94 -16.83 5.44
N ARG A 22 -2.27 -16.76 5.45
CA ARG A 22 -3.14 -17.96 5.35
C ARG A 22 -3.15 -18.61 3.96
N GLY A 23 -2.63 -17.94 2.93
CA GLY A 23 -2.66 -18.46 1.56
C GLY A 23 -1.38 -18.22 0.75
N PHE A 24 -0.46 -17.43 1.29
CA PHE A 24 0.81 -17.09 0.67
C PHE A 24 1.96 -17.29 1.66
N SER A 25 3.16 -17.61 1.16
CA SER A 25 4.38 -17.50 1.95
C SER A 25 4.72 -16.01 2.10
N VAL A 26 4.97 -15.55 3.31
CA VAL A 26 5.22 -14.13 3.58
C VAL A 26 6.63 -13.92 4.13
N ARG A 27 7.29 -12.86 3.68
CA ARG A 27 8.44 -12.25 4.30
C ARG A 27 8.02 -10.88 4.80
N LEU A 28 8.39 -10.54 6.02
CA LEU A 28 7.94 -9.33 6.70
C LEU A 28 9.11 -8.39 6.94
N THR A 29 8.85 -7.08 6.85
CA THR A 29 9.83 -6.06 7.26
C THR A 29 9.14 -4.85 7.88
N GLY A 30 9.85 -4.23 8.79
CA GLY A 30 9.52 -2.98 9.45
C GLY A 30 10.77 -2.42 10.10
N VAL A 31 10.66 -1.30 10.79
CA VAL A 31 11.79 -0.64 11.48
C VAL A 31 11.96 -1.14 12.91
N SER A 32 10.96 -1.81 13.47
CA SER A 32 10.94 -2.36 14.82
C SER A 32 10.39 -3.80 14.83
N GLY A 33 10.58 -4.51 15.93
CA GLY A 33 10.07 -5.88 16.09
C GLY A 33 11.18 -6.91 16.23
N PRO A 34 10.83 -8.15 16.62
CA PRO A 34 11.80 -9.22 16.81
C PRO A 34 12.29 -9.77 15.46
N GLU A 35 13.61 -9.82 15.30
CA GLU A 35 14.23 -10.51 14.17
C GLU A 35 13.89 -12.01 14.18
N GLY A 36 13.67 -12.58 13.00
CA GLY A 36 13.36 -13.99 12.84
C GLY A 36 13.46 -14.46 11.39
N ALA A 37 13.10 -15.71 11.15
CA ALA A 37 13.18 -16.30 9.81
C ALA A 37 12.29 -15.56 8.78
N GLU A 38 11.11 -15.14 9.21
CA GLU A 38 10.12 -14.48 8.35
C GLU A 38 10.14 -12.95 8.50
N TYR A 39 10.77 -12.40 9.55
CA TYR A 39 10.82 -10.97 9.85
C TYR A 39 12.24 -10.45 9.88
N LYS A 40 12.50 -9.36 9.15
CA LYS A 40 13.76 -8.64 9.13
C LYS A 40 13.53 -7.14 9.33
N GLN A 41 14.25 -6.56 10.29
CA GLN A 41 14.29 -5.11 10.42
C GLN A 41 15.05 -4.50 9.25
N ALA A 42 14.51 -3.44 8.66
CA ALA A 42 15.19 -2.72 7.60
C ALA A 42 14.67 -1.30 7.46
N ASP A 43 15.59 -0.39 7.19
CA ASP A 43 15.28 0.93 6.65
C ASP A 43 15.07 0.80 5.14
N LEU A 44 13.86 1.08 4.69
CA LEU A 44 13.52 0.99 3.26
C LEU A 44 14.27 2.01 2.39
N ARG A 45 14.90 3.02 3.00
CA ARG A 45 15.72 4.02 2.29
C ARG A 45 17.13 3.52 1.96
N ASP A 46 17.54 2.40 2.53
CA ASP A 46 18.86 1.77 2.29
C ASP A 46 18.75 0.63 1.27
N PRO A 47 19.29 0.79 0.05
CA PRO A 47 19.28 -0.28 -0.95
C PRO A 47 19.95 -1.57 -0.48
N ALA A 48 21.01 -1.47 0.35
CA ALA A 48 21.71 -2.65 0.85
C ALA A 48 20.86 -3.46 1.84
N ALA A 49 19.99 -2.79 2.62
CA ALA A 49 19.03 -3.43 3.50
C ALA A 49 17.83 -4.02 2.72
N VAL A 50 17.40 -3.38 1.63
CA VAL A 50 16.22 -3.78 0.84
C VAL A 50 16.51 -4.93 -0.12
N ALA A 51 17.69 -4.95 -0.77
CA ALA A 51 18.04 -5.96 -1.77
C ALA A 51 17.83 -7.42 -1.28
N PRO A 52 18.28 -7.82 -0.08
CA PRO A 52 18.04 -9.18 0.42
C PRO A 52 16.56 -9.46 0.75
N LEU A 53 15.75 -8.42 1.03
CA LEU A 53 14.31 -8.59 1.32
C LEU A 53 13.52 -8.98 0.07
N VAL A 54 13.86 -8.44 -1.09
CA VAL A 54 13.14 -8.68 -2.34
C VAL A 54 13.64 -9.92 -3.09
N ALA A 55 14.78 -10.50 -2.69
CA ALA A 55 15.35 -11.68 -3.32
C ALA A 55 14.41 -12.90 -3.23
N GLY A 56 14.03 -13.44 -4.40
CA GLY A 56 13.12 -14.60 -4.52
C GLY A 56 11.68 -14.32 -4.06
N VAL A 57 11.25 -13.07 -4.12
CA VAL A 57 9.88 -12.62 -3.86
C VAL A 57 9.13 -12.49 -5.19
N ASP A 58 7.87 -12.90 -5.22
CA ASP A 58 7.02 -12.81 -6.42
C ASP A 58 6.24 -11.49 -6.49
N ALA A 59 5.90 -10.91 -5.32
CA ALA A 59 5.19 -9.65 -5.25
C ALA A 59 5.47 -8.90 -3.93
N VAL A 60 5.36 -7.57 -3.97
CA VAL A 60 5.49 -6.68 -2.81
C VAL A 60 4.13 -6.14 -2.40
N VAL A 61 3.84 -6.13 -1.10
CA VAL A 61 2.73 -5.37 -0.48
C VAL A 61 3.35 -4.26 0.36
N HIS A 62 3.29 -3.04 -0.15
CA HIS A 62 3.93 -1.88 0.47
C HIS A 62 2.93 -1.11 1.34
N ALA A 63 2.94 -1.39 2.65
CA ALA A 63 2.05 -0.77 3.62
C ALA A 63 2.75 0.28 4.52
N ALA A 64 4.08 0.37 4.47
CA ALA A 64 4.83 1.29 5.34
C ALA A 64 4.38 2.76 5.28
N PRO A 65 4.00 3.35 4.12
CA PRO A 65 3.54 4.74 4.06
C PRO A 65 2.15 4.99 4.66
N PHE A 66 1.38 3.94 4.94
CA PHE A 66 0.02 4.08 5.46
C PHE A 66 -0.01 4.50 6.93
N ASP A 67 0.79 3.82 7.76
CA ASP A 67 0.91 4.10 9.20
C ASP A 67 2.31 4.64 9.48
N PRO A 68 2.50 5.97 9.58
CA PRO A 68 3.82 6.54 9.86
C PRO A 68 4.33 6.17 11.25
N GLU A 69 5.64 6.31 11.46
CA GLU A 69 6.27 6.12 12.76
C GLU A 69 5.62 7.03 13.84
N PRO A 70 5.45 6.56 15.07
CA PRO A 70 4.89 7.34 16.16
C PRO A 70 5.92 8.35 16.73
N LEU A 71 6.61 9.04 15.83
CA LEU A 71 7.47 10.15 16.17
C LEU A 71 6.65 11.44 16.24
N THR A 72 7.19 12.48 16.85
CA THR A 72 6.53 13.79 16.96
C THR A 72 7.42 14.91 16.46
N GLY A 73 6.81 15.99 16.00
CA GLY A 73 7.51 17.17 15.51
C GLY A 73 8.23 16.96 14.16
N ALA A 74 9.20 17.81 13.87
CA ALA A 74 9.89 17.85 12.58
C ALA A 74 10.57 16.53 12.19
N ALA A 75 11.04 15.75 13.17
CA ALA A 75 11.63 14.43 12.90
C ALA A 75 10.61 13.43 12.37
N ALA A 76 9.37 13.46 12.88
CA ALA A 76 8.28 12.63 12.38
C ALA A 76 7.86 13.02 10.95
N GLU A 77 7.78 14.32 10.69
CA GLU A 77 7.44 14.83 9.37
C GLU A 77 8.48 14.42 8.32
N GLN A 78 9.76 14.61 8.65
CA GLN A 78 10.86 14.21 7.78
C GLN A 78 10.84 12.69 7.53
N GLU A 79 10.73 11.88 8.58
CA GLU A 79 10.71 10.42 8.48
C GLU A 79 9.54 9.95 7.61
N THR A 80 8.34 10.50 7.82
CA THR A 80 7.14 10.17 7.03
C THR A 80 7.36 10.45 5.55
N LEU A 81 7.90 11.63 5.20
CA LEU A 81 8.14 12.00 3.82
C LEU A 81 9.30 11.19 3.18
N ASP A 82 10.37 10.95 3.93
CA ASP A 82 11.53 10.18 3.45
C ASP A 82 11.16 8.72 3.19
N VAL A 83 10.40 8.07 4.08
CA VAL A 83 9.91 6.70 3.87
C VAL A 83 8.95 6.65 2.70
N ALA A 84 8.03 7.61 2.61
CA ALA A 84 7.04 7.66 1.53
C ALA A 84 7.68 7.93 0.15
N SER A 85 8.71 8.75 0.08
CA SER A 85 9.41 9.08 -1.18
C SER A 85 10.55 8.12 -1.47
N ARG A 86 11.67 8.29 -0.77
CA ARG A 86 12.89 7.52 -0.98
C ARG A 86 12.70 6.04 -0.66
N GLY A 87 11.98 5.72 0.43
CA GLY A 87 11.74 4.33 0.81
C GLY A 87 10.94 3.58 -0.24
N THR A 88 9.86 4.19 -0.76
CA THR A 88 9.07 3.62 -1.86
C THR A 88 9.91 3.47 -3.13
N TYR A 89 10.70 4.49 -3.47
CA TYR A 89 11.58 4.44 -4.65
C TYR A 89 12.60 3.31 -4.56
N VAL A 90 13.33 3.20 -3.46
CA VAL A 90 14.36 2.18 -3.25
C VAL A 90 13.74 0.79 -3.26
N LEU A 91 12.62 0.60 -2.56
CA LEU A 91 11.91 -0.67 -2.53
C LEU A 91 11.53 -1.14 -3.94
N PHE A 92 10.90 -0.27 -4.73
CA PHE A 92 10.43 -0.63 -6.06
C PHE A 92 11.60 -0.83 -7.05
N GLN A 93 12.67 -0.05 -6.91
CA GLN A 93 13.87 -0.21 -7.72
C GLN A 93 14.54 -1.57 -7.47
N GLU A 94 14.75 -1.93 -6.18
CA GLU A 94 15.34 -3.22 -5.83
C GLU A 94 14.41 -4.39 -6.17
N ALA A 95 13.08 -4.22 -6.02
CA ALA A 95 12.10 -5.20 -6.45
C ALA A 95 12.21 -5.48 -7.96
N MET A 96 12.27 -4.44 -8.80
CA MET A 96 12.47 -4.60 -10.25
C MET A 96 13.80 -5.28 -10.58
N ARG A 97 14.90 -4.91 -9.90
CA ARG A 97 16.21 -5.56 -10.08
C ARG A 97 16.19 -7.04 -9.72
N ALA A 98 15.37 -7.42 -8.75
CA ALA A 98 15.16 -8.81 -8.34
C ALA A 98 14.18 -9.58 -9.23
N GLY A 99 13.60 -8.95 -10.25
CA GLY A 99 12.63 -9.56 -11.16
C GLY A 99 11.20 -9.61 -10.62
N VAL A 100 10.88 -8.82 -9.59
CA VAL A 100 9.50 -8.67 -9.11
C VAL A 100 8.71 -7.84 -10.11
N GLU A 101 7.60 -8.37 -10.61
CA GLU A 101 6.78 -7.71 -11.62
C GLU A 101 5.51 -7.05 -11.04
N ARG A 102 5.24 -7.22 -9.74
CA ARG A 102 4.01 -6.74 -9.10
C ARG A 102 4.24 -6.11 -7.74
N ALA A 103 3.61 -4.96 -7.52
CA ALA A 103 3.46 -4.34 -6.23
C ALA A 103 2.00 -3.98 -5.94
N VAL A 104 1.58 -4.16 -4.70
CA VAL A 104 0.37 -3.56 -4.12
C VAL A 104 0.84 -2.43 -3.23
N LEU A 105 0.51 -1.20 -3.59
CA LEU A 105 0.82 0.00 -2.81
C LEU A 105 -0.40 0.41 -2.00
N ILE A 106 -0.25 0.53 -0.69
CA ILE A 106 -1.33 1.01 0.16
C ILE A 106 -1.21 2.51 0.35
N SER A 107 -2.30 3.20 0.05
CA SER A 107 -2.47 4.64 0.18
C SER A 107 -3.71 4.97 1.02
N ARG A 108 -4.07 6.25 1.17
CA ARG A 108 -5.12 6.69 2.09
C ARG A 108 -6.23 7.47 1.40
N MET A 109 -7.48 7.23 1.84
CA MET A 109 -8.65 8.01 1.39
C MET A 109 -8.64 9.46 1.88
N THR A 110 -7.81 9.79 2.87
CA THR A 110 -7.61 11.18 3.32
C THR A 110 -7.17 12.11 2.18
N LEU A 111 -6.57 11.59 1.12
CA LEU A 111 -6.24 12.33 -0.09
C LEU A 111 -7.46 12.93 -0.81
N MET A 112 -8.65 12.40 -0.54
CA MET A 112 -9.91 12.82 -1.14
C MET A 112 -10.79 13.62 -0.14
N ALA A 113 -10.31 13.86 1.09
CA ALA A 113 -11.12 14.45 2.16
C ALA A 113 -11.50 15.92 1.94
N ALA A 114 -10.73 16.64 1.13
CA ALA A 114 -10.99 18.07 0.83
C ALA A 114 -12.20 18.32 -0.08
N TYR A 115 -12.70 17.29 -0.76
CA TYR A 115 -13.90 17.43 -1.58
C TYR A 115 -15.17 17.59 -0.72
N PRO A 116 -16.18 18.35 -1.17
CA PRO A 116 -17.46 18.49 -0.47
C PRO A 116 -18.11 17.14 -0.16
N GLU A 117 -18.82 17.05 0.97
CA GLU A 117 -19.37 15.77 1.48
C GLU A 117 -20.50 15.19 0.61
N ASP A 118 -21.19 16.05 -0.15
CA ASP A 118 -22.27 15.67 -1.06
C ASP A 118 -21.76 15.14 -2.42
N TYR A 119 -20.44 15.16 -2.65
CA TYR A 119 -19.87 14.68 -3.91
C TYR A 119 -19.57 13.19 -3.84
N VAL A 120 -19.94 12.47 -4.90
CA VAL A 120 -19.50 11.08 -5.12
C VAL A 120 -18.14 11.10 -5.78
N VAL A 121 -17.10 10.97 -4.98
CA VAL A 121 -15.70 11.02 -5.41
C VAL A 121 -15.20 9.63 -5.76
N ASP A 122 -14.78 9.45 -7.01
CA ASP A 122 -14.24 8.20 -7.51
C ASP A 122 -12.74 8.28 -7.84
N GLU A 123 -12.16 7.20 -8.37
CA GLU A 123 -10.73 7.09 -8.66
C GLU A 123 -10.24 7.99 -9.80
N SER A 124 -11.15 8.60 -10.57
CA SER A 124 -10.80 9.56 -11.62
C SER A 124 -10.51 10.96 -11.06
N TRP A 125 -10.91 11.22 -9.81
CA TRP A 125 -10.71 12.52 -9.17
C TRP A 125 -9.25 12.67 -8.69
N GLN A 126 -8.74 13.89 -8.81
CA GLN A 126 -7.37 14.20 -8.40
C GLN A 126 -7.25 14.26 -6.86
N PRO A 127 -6.19 13.72 -6.26
CA PRO A 127 -5.91 13.92 -4.85
C PRO A 127 -5.73 15.40 -4.50
N GLN A 128 -6.24 15.79 -3.33
CA GLN A 128 -6.08 17.13 -2.75
C GLN A 128 -5.47 16.99 -1.33
N PRO A 129 -4.18 16.59 -1.22
CA PRO A 129 -3.56 16.44 0.07
C PRO A 129 -3.41 17.79 0.77
N ALA A 130 -3.63 17.81 2.09
CA ALA A 130 -3.23 18.94 2.92
C ALA A 130 -1.68 19.04 2.94
N PRO A 131 -1.10 20.25 3.17
CA PRO A 131 0.36 20.44 3.21
C PRO A 131 0.98 19.94 4.53
N GLU A 132 0.67 18.73 4.92
CA GLU A 132 1.12 18.05 6.12
C GLU A 132 1.75 16.71 5.73
N ALA A 133 2.79 16.28 6.42
CA ALA A 133 3.54 15.07 6.08
C ALA A 133 2.65 13.81 6.03
N GLY A 134 1.71 13.68 6.96
CA GLY A 134 0.76 12.56 7.02
C GLY A 134 -0.21 12.50 5.82
N SER A 135 -0.49 13.63 5.17
CA SER A 135 -1.30 13.71 3.97
C SER A 135 -0.45 13.65 2.70
N LEU A 136 0.69 14.35 2.68
CA LEU A 136 1.60 14.37 1.54
C LEU A 136 2.31 13.03 1.32
N GLY A 137 2.66 12.32 2.38
CA GLY A 137 3.39 11.04 2.30
C GLY A 137 2.70 10.02 1.39
N PRO A 138 1.43 9.63 1.65
CA PRO A 138 0.71 8.72 0.76
C PRO A 138 0.63 9.23 -0.68
N TYR A 139 0.45 10.53 -0.89
CA TYR A 139 0.42 11.12 -2.24
C TYR A 139 1.75 10.98 -2.98
N VAL A 140 2.86 11.26 -2.29
CA VAL A 140 4.21 11.11 -2.87
C VAL A 140 4.49 9.65 -3.20
N SER A 141 4.08 8.70 -2.34
CA SER A 141 4.20 7.27 -2.64
C SER A 141 3.42 6.88 -3.89
N GLU A 142 2.20 7.41 -4.09
CA GLU A 142 1.43 7.19 -5.32
C GLU A 142 2.15 7.74 -6.55
N LEU A 143 2.74 8.94 -6.47
CA LEU A 143 3.50 9.53 -7.59
C LEU A 143 4.70 8.64 -7.96
N VAL A 144 5.47 8.18 -6.98
CA VAL A 144 6.58 7.24 -7.20
C VAL A 144 6.07 5.96 -7.86
N GLY A 145 5.03 5.33 -7.29
CA GLY A 145 4.47 4.09 -7.83
C GLY A 145 3.96 4.22 -9.27
N ARG A 146 3.35 5.35 -9.59
CA ARG A 146 2.87 5.66 -10.96
C ARG A 146 4.02 5.72 -11.97
N GLU A 147 5.17 6.29 -11.59
CA GLU A 147 6.31 6.38 -12.49
C GLU A 147 6.94 5.01 -12.77
N PHE A 148 7.06 4.14 -11.75
CA PHE A 148 7.48 2.74 -11.95
C PHE A 148 6.50 1.96 -12.84
N ALA A 149 5.20 2.16 -12.65
CA ALA A 149 4.17 1.54 -13.50
C ALA A 149 4.19 2.06 -14.93
N ARG A 150 4.54 3.34 -15.14
CA ARG A 150 4.66 3.96 -16.47
C ARG A 150 5.85 3.43 -17.25
N ASP A 151 6.97 3.20 -16.58
CA ASP A 151 8.15 2.56 -17.16
C ASP A 151 7.86 1.12 -17.63
N GLY A 152 6.85 0.48 -17.06
CA GLY A 152 6.36 -0.83 -17.47
C GLY A 152 7.12 -2.02 -16.88
N GLY A 153 8.16 -1.78 -16.08
CA GLY A 153 8.93 -2.83 -15.40
C GLY A 153 8.21 -3.39 -14.17
N LEU A 154 7.34 -2.60 -13.53
CA LEU A 154 6.59 -2.99 -12.35
C LEU A 154 5.10 -2.68 -12.54
N GLY A 155 4.24 -3.67 -12.37
CA GLY A 155 2.79 -3.46 -12.27
C GLY A 155 2.41 -3.03 -10.86
N VAL A 156 1.78 -1.86 -10.70
CA VAL A 156 1.40 -1.32 -9.39
C VAL A 156 -0.10 -1.22 -9.25
N VAL A 157 -0.64 -1.89 -8.24
CA VAL A 157 -2.04 -1.76 -7.83
C VAL A 157 -2.07 -0.90 -6.56
N CYS A 158 -2.56 0.32 -6.67
CA CYS A 158 -2.71 1.24 -5.56
C CYS A 158 -4.09 1.07 -4.93
N LEU A 159 -4.14 0.82 -3.63
CA LEU A 159 -5.35 0.70 -2.84
C LEU A 159 -5.42 1.86 -1.85
N ARG A 160 -6.37 2.77 -2.02
CA ARG A 160 -6.63 3.83 -1.04
C ARG A 160 -7.60 3.30 0.01
N PHE A 161 -7.10 3.12 1.22
CA PHE A 161 -7.90 2.71 2.37
C PHE A 161 -8.39 3.90 3.19
N GLY A 162 -9.59 3.79 3.76
CA GLY A 162 -10.06 4.64 4.82
C GLY A 162 -9.35 4.35 6.14
N GLU A 163 -9.87 4.90 7.24
CA GLU A 163 -9.36 4.60 8.57
C GLU A 163 -9.50 3.10 8.87
N LEU A 164 -8.38 2.48 9.28
CA LEU A 164 -8.33 1.05 9.53
C LEU A 164 -9.14 0.65 10.76
N GLY A 165 -9.92 -0.42 10.62
CA GLY A 165 -10.75 -0.96 11.70
C GLY A 165 -12.10 -0.24 11.88
N SER A 166 -12.36 0.80 11.10
CA SER A 166 -13.62 1.53 11.10
C SER A 166 -14.61 0.98 10.08
N GLN A 167 -15.88 0.87 10.45
CA GLN A 167 -16.97 0.52 9.52
C GLN A 167 -17.24 1.61 8.49
N GLU A 168 -16.91 2.85 8.80
CA GLU A 168 -16.99 3.98 7.87
C GLU A 168 -15.71 4.16 7.07
N GLY A 169 -14.61 3.55 7.49
CA GLY A 169 -13.32 3.51 6.83
C GLY A 169 -13.10 2.19 6.10
N THR A 170 -12.09 1.43 6.52
CA THR A 170 -11.76 0.12 5.94
C THR A 170 -11.55 -0.90 7.05
N THR A 171 -12.39 -1.93 7.12
CA THR A 171 -12.20 -3.01 8.08
C THR A 171 -10.92 -3.82 7.75
N GLU A 172 -10.33 -4.49 8.75
CA GLU A 172 -9.19 -5.39 8.51
C GLU A 172 -9.54 -6.49 7.49
N ALA A 173 -10.77 -7.02 7.54
CA ALA A 173 -11.25 -8.05 6.62
C ALA A 173 -11.28 -7.53 5.17
N ASP A 174 -11.81 -6.33 4.96
CA ASP A 174 -11.85 -5.69 3.64
C ASP A 174 -10.46 -5.33 3.13
N ALA A 175 -9.57 -4.83 4.00
CA ALA A 175 -8.18 -4.53 3.64
C ALA A 175 -7.44 -5.78 3.15
N VAL A 176 -7.55 -6.89 3.89
CA VAL A 176 -6.94 -8.18 3.52
C VAL A 176 -7.55 -8.72 2.23
N HIS A 177 -8.89 -8.66 2.10
CA HIS A 177 -9.57 -9.14 0.89
C HIS A 177 -9.14 -8.34 -0.34
N ALA A 178 -9.15 -7.01 -0.27
CA ALA A 178 -8.74 -6.14 -1.37
C ALA A 178 -7.28 -6.36 -1.76
N ALA A 179 -6.37 -6.46 -0.78
CA ALA A 179 -4.96 -6.75 -1.05
C ALA A 179 -4.78 -8.12 -1.72
N ARG A 180 -5.54 -9.15 -1.31
CA ARG A 180 -5.56 -10.45 -1.96
C ARG A 180 -6.04 -10.36 -3.41
N GLN A 181 -7.12 -9.65 -3.69
CA GLN A 181 -7.63 -9.46 -5.04
C GLN A 181 -6.63 -8.68 -5.91
N ALA A 182 -5.99 -7.66 -5.37
CA ALA A 182 -4.95 -6.89 -6.07
C ALA A 182 -3.75 -7.75 -6.50
N LEU A 183 -3.35 -8.72 -5.66
CA LEU A 183 -2.29 -9.68 -5.99
C LEU A 183 -2.69 -10.64 -7.13
N LEU A 184 -3.98 -10.82 -7.39
CA LEU A 184 -4.51 -11.72 -8.42
C LEU A 184 -4.84 -11.01 -9.74
N ILE A 185 -4.78 -9.67 -9.79
CA ILE A 185 -4.99 -8.93 -11.05
C ILE A 185 -3.96 -9.39 -12.07
N GLY A 186 -4.45 -9.85 -13.24
CA GLY A 186 -3.58 -10.29 -14.32
C GLY A 186 -2.64 -9.19 -14.81
N PRO A 187 -1.43 -9.52 -15.28
CA PRO A 187 -0.55 -8.53 -15.89
C PRO A 187 -1.20 -7.95 -17.15
N LYS A 188 -1.11 -6.63 -17.34
CA LYS A 188 -1.33 -6.05 -18.67
C LYS A 188 -0.15 -6.46 -19.53
N GLU A 189 -0.42 -7.00 -20.70
CA GLU A 189 0.64 -7.49 -21.61
C GLU A 189 1.60 -6.39 -22.05
N ARG A 190 1.15 -5.15 -22.16
CA ARG A 190 1.96 -3.97 -22.54
C ARG A 190 1.38 -2.67 -22.00
N GLY A 191 2.23 -1.66 -21.82
CA GLY A 191 1.86 -0.27 -21.53
C GLY A 191 1.83 0.08 -20.05
N TYR A 192 1.08 1.10 -19.71
CA TYR A 192 0.96 1.65 -18.37
C TYR A 192 0.30 0.68 -17.40
N ARG A 193 1.07 0.16 -16.45
CA ARG A 193 0.66 -0.91 -15.52
C ARG A 193 0.23 -0.35 -14.16
N TRP A 194 -0.56 0.69 -14.16
CA TRP A 194 -1.12 1.32 -12.97
C TRP A 194 -2.61 1.02 -12.83
N TRP A 195 -3.02 0.64 -11.63
CA TRP A 195 -4.42 0.53 -11.22
C TRP A 195 -4.60 1.26 -9.90
N LEU A 196 -5.71 1.94 -9.74
CA LEU A 196 -6.09 2.67 -8.54
C LEU A 196 -7.49 2.29 -8.13
N PHE A 197 -7.67 1.95 -6.87
CA PHE A 197 -8.98 1.61 -6.32
C PHE A 197 -9.19 2.25 -4.96
N HIS A 198 -10.41 2.79 -4.74
CA HIS A 198 -10.91 3.17 -3.44
C HIS A 198 -11.47 1.93 -2.75
N VAL A 199 -11.03 1.64 -1.55
CA VAL A 199 -11.45 0.47 -0.77
C VAL A 199 -11.92 0.95 0.59
N THR A 200 -13.24 1.04 0.74
CA THR A 200 -13.87 1.43 1.99
C THR A 200 -14.99 0.46 2.35
N SER A 201 -15.17 0.18 3.64
CA SER A 201 -16.22 -0.70 4.14
C SER A 201 -17.57 0.02 4.21
N GLY A 202 -17.55 1.35 4.33
CA GLY A 202 -18.76 2.19 4.40
C GLY A 202 -18.40 3.67 4.28
N GLY A 203 -19.18 4.51 4.98
CA GLY A 203 -18.96 5.94 5.07
C GLY A 203 -19.11 6.67 3.73
N ARG A 204 -18.60 7.89 3.70
CA ARG A 204 -18.71 8.86 2.61
C ARG A 204 -18.28 8.31 1.23
N PHE A 205 -17.21 7.53 1.19
CA PHE A 205 -16.66 6.98 -0.05
C PHE A 205 -17.21 5.61 -0.42
N GLY A 206 -18.10 5.07 0.40
CA GLY A 206 -18.64 3.73 0.24
C GLY A 206 -19.45 3.50 -1.04
N LEU A 207 -20.07 4.54 -1.58
CA LEU A 207 -20.82 4.46 -2.85
C LEU A 207 -19.89 4.31 -4.06
N ALA A 208 -18.72 4.95 -4.03
CA ALA A 208 -17.75 4.87 -5.11
C ALA A 208 -16.88 3.61 -5.07
N ALA A 209 -16.73 3.00 -3.89
CA ALA A 209 -15.96 1.78 -3.67
C ALA A 209 -16.71 0.48 -4.06
N ALA A 210 -17.78 0.58 -4.86
CA ALA A 210 -18.47 -0.59 -5.39
C ALA A 210 -17.53 -1.40 -6.30
N SER A 211 -17.69 -2.72 -6.26
CA SER A 211 -16.90 -3.70 -7.04
C SER A 211 -16.52 -3.19 -8.43
N ARG A 212 -15.24 -2.88 -8.65
CA ARG A 212 -14.72 -2.44 -9.95
C ARG A 212 -13.76 -3.47 -10.52
N GLU A 213 -13.98 -3.82 -11.75
CA GLU A 213 -13.00 -4.62 -12.48
C GLU A 213 -11.72 -3.82 -12.72
N PRO A 214 -10.53 -4.44 -12.64
CA PRO A 214 -10.32 -5.88 -12.43
C PRO A 214 -10.15 -6.30 -10.97
N LEU A 215 -10.37 -5.42 -9.97
CA LEU A 215 -10.13 -5.76 -8.56
C LEU A 215 -11.12 -6.81 -8.03
N ASN A 216 -12.36 -6.80 -8.51
CA ASN A 216 -13.43 -7.68 -8.05
C ASN A 216 -13.62 -7.66 -6.51
N PHE A 217 -13.37 -6.50 -5.92
CA PHE A 217 -13.53 -6.30 -4.49
C PHE A 217 -15.00 -6.37 -4.09
N LYS A 218 -15.29 -7.14 -3.04
CA LYS A 218 -16.61 -7.18 -2.38
C LYS A 218 -16.38 -6.99 -0.90
N ARG A 219 -17.16 -6.10 -0.28
CA ARG A 219 -17.12 -5.91 1.18
C ARG A 219 -17.35 -7.24 1.88
N GLN A 220 -16.58 -7.47 2.94
CA GLN A 220 -16.70 -8.67 3.74
C GLN A 220 -17.74 -8.41 4.83
N GLU A 221 -18.72 -9.29 4.95
CA GLU A 221 -19.64 -9.25 6.08
C GLU A 221 -18.87 -9.53 7.37
N VAL A 222 -19.02 -8.64 8.36
CA VAL A 222 -18.44 -8.85 9.68
C VAL A 222 -19.36 -9.81 10.40
N ALA A 223 -18.88 -11.01 10.68
CA ALA A 223 -19.57 -12.02 11.45
C ALA A 223 -19.66 -11.64 12.94
#